data_d5d1cad516945cafa8346ac9e7709923
#
_entry.id   d5d1cad516945cafa8346ac9e7709923
#
_cell.length_a   1.000
_cell.length_b   1.000
_cell.length_c   1.000
_cell.angle_alpha   90.00
_cell.angle_beta   90.00
_cell.angle_gamma   90.00
#
_symmetry.space_group_name_H-M   'P 1'
#
loop_
_entity.id
_entity.type
_entity.pdbx_description
1 polymer ?
#
loop_
_entity_poly.entity_id
_entity_poly.type
_entity_poly.pdbx_seq_one_letter_code
_entity_poly.pdbx_strand_id
1 'polypeptide(L)'
;MPPIVRAEPPAYVYGSSAAFTEERGQRVFYVVSVAPRFTTENYSTVLFSQGIGRSFVNSLTVTIPSTIIPILIAAFAAYALAWMQLPFRGLFIAIIVGLLVVPLQMSLIPLLKLYNAAGTFMGLPSKTYLGIWLAHTAFGLPFAIYLLRSYIAGLPKDLIESAQIDGANDFKIFMRIVLPLSFPALASFSIFQFLWARMCLLSRTSFSLTRIIITTT
;
A
#
# COMPACT_ATOMS: atom_id res chain seq x y z
N MET A 1 -47.06 -5.92 -34.75
CA MET A 1 -46.41 -6.08 -33.43
C MET A 1 -46.94 -7.35 -32.81
N PRO A 2 -46.14 -8.37 -32.55
CA PRO A 2 -46.60 -9.55 -31.85
C PRO A 2 -46.85 -9.20 -30.39
N PRO A 3 -47.78 -9.87 -29.69
CA PRO A 3 -48.14 -9.57 -28.30
C PRO A 3 -46.96 -9.91 -27.39
N ILE A 4 -46.68 -8.98 -26.47
CA ILE A 4 -45.67 -9.19 -25.41
C ILE A 4 -46.25 -10.20 -24.42
N VAL A 5 -45.84 -11.45 -24.56
CA VAL A 5 -46.17 -12.49 -23.58
C VAL A 5 -45.32 -12.21 -22.36
N ARG A 6 -45.93 -11.80 -21.25
CA ARG A 6 -45.30 -11.82 -19.93
C ARG A 6 -45.09 -13.29 -19.55
N ALA A 7 -43.91 -13.82 -19.83
CA ALA A 7 -43.52 -15.11 -19.28
C ALA A 7 -43.14 -14.90 -17.80
N GLU A 8 -43.84 -15.58 -16.91
CA GLU A 8 -43.33 -15.87 -15.57
C GLU A 8 -41.98 -16.58 -15.72
N PRO A 9 -41.05 -16.39 -14.81
CA PRO A 9 -39.73 -17.05 -14.91
C PRO A 9 -39.96 -18.54 -15.09
N PRO A 10 -39.40 -19.18 -16.13
CA PRO A 10 -39.63 -20.58 -16.40
C PRO A 10 -39.14 -21.35 -15.15
N ALA A 11 -40.04 -22.11 -14.54
CA ALA A 11 -39.64 -23.19 -13.69
C ALA A 11 -38.68 -24.06 -14.51
N TYR A 12 -37.43 -24.18 -14.10
CA TYR A 12 -36.43 -24.99 -14.79
C TYR A 12 -36.93 -26.44 -14.78
N VAL A 13 -37.61 -26.83 -15.83
CA VAL A 13 -37.96 -28.23 -16.06
C VAL A 13 -36.68 -28.88 -16.58
N TYR A 14 -35.95 -29.55 -15.71
CA TYR A 14 -34.89 -30.46 -16.14
C TYR A 14 -35.53 -31.66 -16.84
N GLY A 15 -35.73 -31.53 -18.17
CA GLY A 15 -36.02 -32.67 -18.99
C GLY A 15 -34.83 -33.62 -19.05
N SER A 16 -35.07 -34.92 -19.07
CA SER A 16 -33.98 -35.91 -19.17
C SER A 16 -33.13 -35.61 -20.41
N SER A 17 -31.81 -35.82 -20.29
CA SER A 17 -30.83 -35.56 -21.35
C SER A 17 -31.11 -36.23 -22.70
N ALA A 18 -31.96 -37.22 -22.73
CA ALA A 18 -32.44 -37.89 -23.96
C ALA A 18 -33.38 -36.99 -24.83
N ALA A 19 -34.07 -36.02 -24.23
CA ALA A 19 -34.98 -35.13 -24.97
C ALA A 19 -34.22 -34.01 -25.74
N PHE A 20 -32.95 -33.74 -25.39
CA PHE A 20 -32.17 -32.69 -26.03
C PHE A 20 -31.42 -33.12 -27.30
N THR A 21 -31.39 -34.42 -27.65
CA THR A 21 -30.61 -34.93 -28.75
C THR A 21 -31.36 -34.96 -30.09
N GLU A 22 -32.67 -34.83 -30.09
CA GLU A 22 -33.49 -34.99 -31.34
C GLU A 22 -34.03 -33.68 -31.92
N GLU A 23 -34.05 -32.56 -31.20
CA GLU A 23 -34.54 -31.28 -31.71
C GLU A 23 -33.39 -30.30 -31.98
N ARG A 24 -33.33 -29.81 -33.22
CA ARG A 24 -32.49 -28.66 -33.57
C ARG A 24 -32.91 -27.50 -32.69
N GLY A 25 -32.08 -27.11 -31.77
CA GLY A 25 -32.31 -26.01 -30.84
C GLY A 25 -32.72 -24.73 -31.57
N GLN A 26 -33.94 -24.26 -31.35
CA GLN A 26 -34.38 -22.96 -31.83
C GLN A 26 -33.85 -21.88 -30.91
N ARG A 27 -33.26 -20.84 -31.50
CA ARG A 27 -32.83 -19.66 -30.74
C ARG A 27 -34.08 -18.85 -30.37
N VAL A 28 -34.45 -18.89 -29.09
CA VAL A 28 -35.56 -18.07 -28.58
C VAL A 28 -34.95 -16.77 -28.02
N PHE A 29 -35.25 -15.65 -28.65
CA PHE A 29 -34.91 -14.32 -28.15
C PHE A 29 -36.08 -13.81 -27.31
N TYR A 30 -35.81 -13.52 -26.03
CA TYR A 30 -36.79 -12.89 -25.17
C TYR A 30 -36.25 -11.58 -24.64
N VAL A 31 -37.09 -10.58 -24.59
CA VAL A 31 -36.77 -9.28 -24.03
C VAL A 31 -37.03 -9.34 -22.52
N VAL A 32 -35.99 -9.32 -21.73
CA VAL A 32 -36.13 -9.23 -20.28
C VAL A 32 -36.07 -7.75 -19.88
N SER A 33 -37.19 -7.18 -19.48
CA SER A 33 -37.19 -5.86 -18.83
C SER A 33 -37.02 -6.05 -17.33
N VAL A 34 -35.79 -6.04 -16.88
CA VAL A 34 -35.48 -6.05 -15.45
C VAL A 34 -35.41 -4.60 -14.98
N ALA A 35 -36.36 -4.19 -14.15
CA ALA A 35 -36.28 -2.88 -13.51
C ALA A 35 -35.01 -2.82 -12.63
N PRO A 36 -34.17 -1.78 -12.73
CA PRO A 36 -32.97 -1.66 -11.90
C PRO A 36 -33.40 -1.59 -10.44
N ARG A 37 -32.97 -2.58 -9.66
CA ARG A 37 -33.17 -2.59 -8.20
C ARG A 37 -31.86 -2.15 -7.57
N PHE A 38 -31.84 -0.94 -7.04
CA PHE A 38 -30.74 -0.45 -6.21
C PHE A 38 -30.90 -1.01 -4.80
N THR A 39 -30.04 -1.93 -4.42
CA THR A 39 -30.00 -2.50 -3.07
C THR A 39 -28.56 -2.47 -2.53
N THR A 40 -28.43 -2.26 -1.24
CA THR A 40 -27.15 -2.34 -0.52
C THR A 40 -26.88 -3.74 0.04
N GLU A 41 -27.79 -4.68 -0.16
CA GLU A 41 -27.72 -6.03 0.38
C GLU A 41 -26.46 -6.79 -0.09
N ASN A 42 -26.10 -6.64 -1.36
CA ASN A 42 -24.88 -7.24 -1.90
C ASN A 42 -23.61 -6.70 -1.19
N TYR A 43 -23.59 -5.41 -0.86
CA TYR A 43 -22.47 -4.82 -0.10
C TYR A 43 -22.40 -5.35 1.32
N SER A 44 -23.52 -5.46 2.01
CA SER A 44 -23.56 -6.02 3.35
C SER A 44 -23.15 -7.50 3.37
N THR A 45 -23.62 -8.28 2.40
CA THR A 45 -23.23 -9.69 2.24
C THR A 45 -21.74 -9.85 1.99
N VAL A 46 -21.17 -9.07 1.07
CA VAL A 46 -19.74 -9.12 0.75
C VAL A 46 -18.88 -8.67 1.93
N LEU A 47 -19.25 -7.59 2.61
CA LEU A 47 -18.45 -7.05 3.71
C LEU A 47 -18.48 -7.94 4.97
N PHE A 48 -19.63 -8.52 5.30
CA PHE A 48 -19.83 -9.19 6.59
C PHE A 48 -19.82 -10.72 6.48
N SER A 49 -20.36 -11.31 5.41
CA SER A 49 -20.45 -12.79 5.31
C SER A 49 -19.23 -13.44 4.68
N GLN A 50 -18.48 -12.74 3.82
CA GLN A 50 -17.31 -13.29 3.16
C GLN A 50 -15.96 -12.88 3.79
N GLY A 51 -15.98 -12.22 4.95
CA GLY A 51 -14.77 -11.81 5.67
C GLY A 51 -13.94 -10.71 4.98
N ILE A 52 -14.47 -10.09 3.91
CA ILE A 52 -13.76 -9.01 3.18
C ILE A 52 -13.57 -7.80 4.06
N GLY A 53 -14.54 -7.48 4.94
CA GLY A 53 -14.40 -6.39 5.90
C GLY A 53 -13.18 -6.57 6.82
N ARG A 54 -12.95 -7.78 7.33
CA ARG A 54 -11.76 -8.09 8.15
C ARG A 54 -10.47 -7.96 7.34
N SER A 55 -10.45 -8.48 6.12
CA SER A 55 -9.31 -8.36 5.21
C SER A 55 -9.00 -6.91 4.86
N PHE A 56 -10.02 -6.07 4.72
CA PHE A 56 -9.88 -4.64 4.48
C PHE A 56 -9.23 -3.93 5.68
N VAL A 57 -9.72 -4.17 6.90
CA VAL A 57 -9.13 -3.61 8.12
C VAL A 57 -7.67 -4.06 8.29
N ASN A 58 -7.37 -5.36 8.11
CA ASN A 58 -6.01 -5.88 8.17
C ASN A 58 -5.10 -5.19 7.14
N SER A 59 -5.61 -4.98 5.94
CA SER A 59 -4.88 -4.28 4.87
C SER A 59 -4.54 -2.83 5.26
N LEU A 60 -5.49 -2.11 5.87
CA LEU A 60 -5.24 -0.76 6.37
C LEU A 60 -4.23 -0.74 7.54
N THR A 61 -4.35 -1.71 8.46
CA THR A 61 -3.42 -1.86 9.60
C THR A 61 -1.98 -2.06 9.14
N VAL A 62 -1.78 -2.73 8.01
CA VAL A 62 -0.44 -2.86 7.43
C VAL A 62 -0.04 -1.60 6.66
N THR A 63 -0.91 -1.10 5.78
CA THR A 63 -0.55 -0.05 4.82
C THR A 63 -0.31 1.31 5.47
N ILE A 64 -1.15 1.70 6.45
CA ILE A 64 -1.04 3.02 7.08
C ILE A 64 0.30 3.19 7.80
N PRO A 65 0.70 2.31 8.74
CA PRO A 65 2.00 2.46 9.40
C PRO A 65 3.19 2.31 8.44
N SER A 66 3.10 1.38 7.46
CA SER A 66 4.13 1.21 6.42
C SER A 66 4.28 2.43 5.50
N THR A 67 3.33 3.35 5.51
CA THR A 67 3.41 4.62 4.80
C THR A 67 3.91 5.74 5.70
N ILE A 68 3.36 5.87 6.90
CA ILE A 68 3.66 6.98 7.80
C ILE A 68 5.09 6.88 8.37
N ILE A 69 5.50 5.69 8.81
CA ILE A 69 6.80 5.51 9.48
C ILE A 69 7.97 5.92 8.56
N PRO A 70 8.11 5.40 7.32
CA PRO A 70 9.22 5.79 6.47
C PRO A 70 9.18 7.27 6.08
N ILE A 71 8.00 7.88 5.92
CA ILE A 71 7.87 9.29 5.58
C ILE A 71 8.40 10.18 6.72
N LEU A 72 8.01 9.89 7.95
CA LEU A 72 8.47 10.65 9.10
C LEU A 72 10.00 10.57 9.24
N ILE A 73 10.56 9.36 9.18
CA ILE A 73 12.01 9.17 9.28
C ILE A 73 12.72 9.86 8.12
N ALA A 74 12.19 9.70 6.90
CA ALA A 74 12.79 10.29 5.70
C ALA A 74 12.74 11.83 5.70
N ALA A 75 11.68 12.44 6.24
CA ALA A 75 11.57 13.89 6.33
C ALA A 75 12.68 14.49 7.20
N PHE A 76 12.93 13.90 8.39
CA PHE A 76 14.04 14.31 9.26
C PHE A 76 15.40 14.07 8.60
N ALA A 77 15.61 12.88 8.05
CA ALA A 77 16.88 12.53 7.39
C ALA A 77 17.16 13.41 6.17
N ALA A 78 16.13 13.69 5.38
CA ALA A 78 16.22 14.54 4.20
C ALA A 78 16.58 15.99 4.57
N TYR A 79 15.97 16.53 5.62
CA TYR A 79 16.31 17.85 6.14
C TYR A 79 17.76 17.90 6.62
N ALA A 80 18.16 16.94 7.44
CA ALA A 80 19.53 16.87 7.94
C ALA A 80 20.56 16.77 6.80
N LEU A 81 20.28 15.93 5.79
CA LEU A 81 21.12 15.79 4.61
C LEU A 81 21.04 16.98 3.64
N ALA A 82 20.01 17.81 3.70
CA ALA A 82 19.88 18.99 2.84
C ALA A 82 20.57 20.23 3.44
N TRP A 83 20.35 20.51 4.72
CA TRP A 83 20.67 21.80 5.31
C TRP A 83 21.67 21.75 6.48
N MET A 84 21.76 20.61 7.19
CA MET A 84 22.71 20.50 8.30
C MET A 84 24.13 20.19 7.79
N GLN A 85 25.12 20.67 8.53
CA GLN A 85 26.54 20.38 8.27
C GLN A 85 26.91 19.03 8.89
N LEU A 86 26.62 17.95 8.13
CA LEU A 86 26.95 16.59 8.56
C LEU A 86 28.33 16.15 8.05
N PRO A 87 29.18 15.59 8.90
CA PRO A 87 30.41 14.94 8.44
C PRO A 87 30.04 13.76 7.52
N PHE A 88 30.82 13.52 6.49
CA PHE A 88 30.61 12.44 5.53
C PHE A 88 29.26 12.46 4.81
N ARG A 89 28.63 13.63 4.66
CA ARG A 89 27.33 13.78 3.97
C ARG A 89 27.31 13.09 2.60
N GLY A 90 28.40 13.21 1.81
CA GLY A 90 28.52 12.56 0.49
C GLY A 90 28.45 11.03 0.58
N LEU A 91 29.07 10.44 1.60
CA LEU A 91 29.04 9.00 1.84
C LEU A 91 27.63 8.52 2.19
N PHE A 92 26.89 9.23 3.04
CA PHE A 92 25.49 8.89 3.36
C PHE A 92 24.63 8.90 2.12
N ILE A 93 24.78 9.92 1.26
CA ILE A 93 24.04 10.01 -0.01
C ILE A 93 24.43 8.85 -0.94
N ALA A 94 25.71 8.54 -1.06
CA ALA A 94 26.18 7.42 -1.87
C ALA A 94 25.63 6.08 -1.39
N ILE A 95 25.58 5.85 -0.06
CA ILE A 95 24.96 4.64 0.52
C ILE A 95 23.47 4.59 0.20
N ILE A 96 22.74 5.69 0.37
CA ILE A 96 21.30 5.75 0.09
C ILE A 96 21.04 5.42 -1.38
N VAL A 97 21.79 6.02 -2.30
CA VAL A 97 21.67 5.73 -3.74
C VAL A 97 22.07 4.30 -4.06
N GLY A 98 23.13 3.78 -3.43
CA GLY A 98 23.54 2.38 -3.56
C GLY A 98 22.46 1.39 -3.13
N LEU A 99 21.74 1.69 -2.04
CA LEU A 99 20.63 0.87 -1.57
C LEU A 99 19.43 0.84 -2.54
N LEU A 100 19.23 1.88 -3.35
CA LEU A 100 18.18 1.89 -4.37
C LEU A 100 18.39 0.86 -5.49
N VAL A 101 19.63 0.48 -5.73
CA VAL A 101 19.98 -0.49 -6.78
C VAL A 101 19.74 -1.93 -6.34
N VAL A 102 19.59 -2.18 -5.03
CA VAL A 102 19.39 -3.53 -4.50
C VAL A 102 18.01 -4.08 -4.90
N PRO A 103 17.92 -5.17 -5.68
CA PRO A 103 16.64 -5.74 -6.08
C PRO A 103 15.87 -6.29 -4.86
N LEU A 104 14.62 -5.83 -4.68
CA LEU A 104 13.76 -6.23 -3.57
C LEU A 104 13.58 -7.76 -3.49
N GLN A 105 13.42 -8.43 -4.62
CA GLN A 105 13.20 -9.87 -4.69
C GLN A 105 14.37 -10.67 -4.13
N MET A 106 15.60 -10.21 -4.34
CA MET A 106 16.81 -10.88 -3.81
C MET A 106 16.96 -10.71 -2.31
N SER A 107 16.46 -9.59 -1.77
CA SER A 107 16.56 -9.27 -0.35
C SER A 107 15.52 -9.99 0.51
N LEU A 108 14.49 -10.58 -0.08
CA LEU A 108 13.38 -11.20 0.66
C LEU A 108 13.81 -12.43 1.47
N ILE A 109 14.65 -13.31 0.89
CA ILE A 109 15.13 -14.52 1.57
C ILE A 109 16.08 -14.17 2.74
N PRO A 110 17.09 -13.31 2.58
CA PRO A 110 17.90 -12.83 3.71
C PRO A 110 17.07 -12.18 4.82
N LEU A 111 16.08 -11.36 4.47
CA LEU A 111 15.20 -10.70 5.43
C LEU A 111 14.38 -11.70 6.25
N LEU A 112 13.84 -12.75 5.60
CA LEU A 112 13.13 -13.82 6.31
C LEU A 112 14.02 -14.56 7.30
N LYS A 113 15.26 -14.87 6.89
CA LYS A 113 16.24 -15.50 7.78
C LYS A 113 16.56 -14.61 8.99
N LEU A 114 16.73 -13.29 8.75
CA LEU A 114 16.96 -12.32 9.80
C LEU A 114 15.79 -12.26 10.79
N TYR A 115 14.54 -12.22 10.31
CA TYR A 115 13.36 -12.20 11.16
C TYR A 115 13.19 -13.48 11.97
N ASN A 116 13.47 -14.64 11.37
CA ASN A 116 13.44 -15.90 12.10
C ASN A 116 14.51 -15.93 13.20
N ALA A 117 15.74 -15.52 12.90
CA ALA A 117 16.81 -15.46 13.88
C ALA A 117 16.50 -14.44 15.02
N ALA A 118 16.04 -13.24 14.67
CA ALA A 118 15.64 -12.23 15.64
C ALA A 118 14.44 -12.69 16.48
N GLY A 119 13.45 -13.32 15.89
CA GLY A 119 12.29 -13.88 16.60
C GLY A 119 12.71 -14.95 17.60
N THR A 120 13.59 -15.87 17.20
CA THR A 120 14.14 -16.89 18.09
C THR A 120 14.94 -16.28 19.24
N PHE A 121 15.77 -15.27 18.97
CA PHE A 121 16.59 -14.60 19.99
C PHE A 121 15.73 -13.81 20.99
N MET A 122 14.68 -13.14 20.50
CA MET A 122 13.80 -12.28 21.33
C MET A 122 12.61 -13.03 21.93
N GLY A 123 12.41 -14.30 21.63
CA GLY A 123 11.24 -15.08 22.06
C GLY A 123 9.92 -14.58 21.45
N LEU A 124 9.99 -13.84 20.33
CA LEU A 124 8.84 -13.26 19.65
C LEU A 124 8.48 -14.07 18.41
N PRO A 125 7.20 -14.14 18.03
CA PRO A 125 6.82 -14.77 16.77
C PRO A 125 7.48 -14.03 15.60
N SER A 126 8.11 -14.80 14.69
CA SER A 126 8.82 -14.24 13.52
C SER A 126 7.88 -13.51 12.55
N LYS A 127 6.57 -13.71 12.67
CA LYS A 127 5.54 -13.20 11.78
C LYS A 127 4.66 -12.24 12.55
N THR A 128 5.03 -10.96 12.55
CA THR A 128 4.31 -9.90 13.24
C THR A 128 4.05 -8.72 12.31
N TYR A 129 3.03 -7.93 12.60
CA TYR A 129 2.78 -6.66 11.89
C TYR A 129 4.00 -5.75 11.96
N LEU A 130 4.70 -5.73 13.09
CA LEU A 130 5.92 -4.95 13.30
C LEU A 130 7.01 -5.33 12.29
N GLY A 131 7.19 -6.63 12.02
CA GLY A 131 8.14 -7.10 11.00
C GLY A 131 7.78 -6.58 9.60
N ILE A 132 6.50 -6.56 9.25
CA ILE A 132 6.04 -6.03 7.95
C ILE A 132 6.28 -4.52 7.88
N TRP A 133 5.95 -3.77 8.92
CA TRP A 133 6.17 -2.32 8.97
C TRP A 133 7.65 -1.97 8.84
N LEU A 134 8.53 -2.70 9.54
CA LEU A 134 9.97 -2.53 9.43
C LEU A 134 10.51 -2.87 8.03
N ALA A 135 10.03 -3.96 7.42
CA ALA A 135 10.42 -4.32 6.07
C ALA A 135 10.06 -3.22 5.06
N HIS A 136 8.80 -2.78 5.06
CA HIS A 136 8.35 -1.72 4.15
C HIS A 136 9.08 -0.40 4.43
N THR A 137 9.39 -0.11 5.69
CA THR A 137 10.20 1.06 6.06
C THR A 137 11.61 0.93 5.50
N ALA A 138 12.29 -0.18 5.74
CA ALA A 138 13.66 -0.39 5.29
C ALA A 138 13.82 -0.25 3.76
N PHE A 139 12.88 -0.80 3.00
CA PHE A 139 12.93 -0.72 1.53
C PHE A 139 12.43 0.62 0.98
N GLY A 140 11.47 1.26 1.64
CA GLY A 140 10.93 2.55 1.20
C GLY A 140 11.83 3.73 1.57
N LEU A 141 12.61 3.60 2.65
CA LEU A 141 13.38 4.70 3.24
C LEU A 141 14.42 5.31 2.29
N PRO A 142 15.25 4.53 1.56
CA PRO A 142 16.25 5.11 0.65
C PRO A 142 15.63 6.00 -0.41
N PHE A 143 14.55 5.55 -1.03
CA PHE A 143 13.84 6.33 -2.05
C PHE A 143 13.16 7.56 -1.47
N ALA A 144 12.53 7.41 -0.30
CA ALA A 144 11.91 8.52 0.42
C ALA A 144 12.92 9.63 0.74
N ILE A 145 14.07 9.25 1.32
CA ILE A 145 15.12 10.21 1.68
C ILE A 145 15.67 10.90 0.43
N TYR A 146 15.95 10.15 -0.63
CA TYR A 146 16.49 10.71 -1.86
C TYR A 146 15.54 11.74 -2.47
N LEU A 147 14.27 11.38 -2.61
CA LEU A 147 13.24 12.23 -3.21
C LEU A 147 12.99 13.49 -2.35
N LEU A 148 12.75 13.31 -1.05
CA LEU A 148 12.48 14.42 -0.15
C LEU A 148 13.70 15.35 0.00
N ARG A 149 14.91 14.80 0.06
CA ARG A 149 16.13 15.60 0.10
C ARG A 149 16.28 16.46 -1.16
N SER A 150 15.99 15.90 -2.34
CA SER A 150 16.08 16.66 -3.60
C SER A 150 15.10 17.82 -3.62
N TYR A 151 13.90 17.62 -3.08
CA TYR A 151 12.90 18.70 -2.94
C TYR A 151 13.31 19.73 -1.89
N ILE A 152 13.69 19.30 -0.70
CA ILE A 152 14.05 20.18 0.42
C ILE A 152 15.32 20.99 0.10
N ALA A 153 16.27 20.43 -0.62
CA ALA A 153 17.47 21.16 -1.06
C ALA A 153 17.18 22.25 -2.10
N GLY A 154 16.02 22.18 -2.79
CA GLY A 154 15.57 23.18 -3.74
C GLY A 154 14.79 24.35 -3.09
N LEU A 155 14.55 24.31 -1.79
CA LEU A 155 13.88 25.42 -1.11
C LEU A 155 14.78 26.68 -1.08
N PRO A 156 14.19 27.90 -1.11
CA PRO A 156 14.96 29.15 -1.06
C PRO A 156 15.80 29.23 0.20
N LYS A 157 17.09 29.46 0.04
CA LYS A 157 18.06 29.59 1.15
C LYS A 157 17.72 30.74 2.09
N ASP A 158 17.27 31.84 1.52
CA ASP A 158 16.95 33.07 2.27
C ASP A 158 15.95 32.85 3.41
N LEU A 159 15.00 31.91 3.21
CA LEU A 159 14.02 31.55 4.25
C LEU A 159 14.68 30.82 5.44
N ILE A 160 15.67 30.01 5.18
CA ILE A 160 16.38 29.26 6.21
C ILE A 160 17.38 30.15 6.94
N GLU A 161 18.15 30.94 6.17
CA GLU A 161 19.14 31.88 6.69
C GLU A 161 18.49 32.98 7.55
N SER A 162 17.38 33.57 7.12
CA SER A 162 16.65 34.55 7.92
C SER A 162 16.17 33.96 9.24
N ALA A 163 15.63 32.74 9.23
CA ALA A 163 15.20 32.07 10.47
C ALA A 163 16.37 31.74 11.41
N GLN A 164 17.55 31.46 10.85
CA GLN A 164 18.77 31.27 11.66
C GLN A 164 19.25 32.58 12.28
N ILE A 165 19.18 33.70 11.55
CA ILE A 165 19.48 35.04 12.05
C ILE A 165 18.52 35.41 13.21
N ASP A 166 17.23 35.02 13.09
CA ASP A 166 16.22 35.20 14.14
C ASP A 166 16.42 34.25 15.35
N GLY A 167 17.50 33.46 15.38
CA GLY A 167 17.84 32.57 16.47
C GLY A 167 16.99 31.30 16.55
N ALA A 168 16.34 30.90 15.47
CA ALA A 168 15.62 29.65 15.43
C ALA A 168 16.60 28.46 15.36
N ASN A 169 16.39 27.45 16.19
CA ASN A 169 17.14 26.21 16.10
C ASN A 169 16.66 25.33 14.91
N ASP A 170 17.49 24.35 14.49
CA ASP A 170 17.20 23.49 13.34
C ASP A 170 15.86 22.78 13.45
N PHE A 171 15.46 22.32 14.64
CA PHE A 171 14.16 21.66 14.84
C PHE A 171 12.99 22.62 14.61
N LYS A 172 13.11 23.87 15.06
CA LYS A 172 12.08 24.92 14.85
C LYS A 172 11.96 25.30 13.37
N ILE A 173 13.10 25.41 12.69
CA ILE A 173 13.17 25.67 11.25
C ILE A 173 12.51 24.50 10.50
N PHE A 174 12.87 23.28 10.84
CA PHE A 174 12.26 22.09 10.23
C PHE A 174 10.73 22.08 10.40
N MET A 175 10.25 22.21 11.64
CA MET A 175 8.80 22.08 11.92
C MET A 175 7.96 23.22 11.39
N ARG A 176 8.48 24.47 11.42
CA ARG A 176 7.68 25.66 11.08
C ARG A 176 7.85 26.15 9.65
N ILE A 177 8.97 25.81 9.01
CA ILE A 177 9.27 26.31 7.66
C ILE A 177 9.36 25.13 6.69
N VAL A 178 10.30 24.21 6.90
CA VAL A 178 10.61 23.19 5.92
C VAL A 178 9.47 22.17 5.76
N LEU A 179 8.94 21.68 6.87
CA LEU A 179 7.87 20.68 6.85
C LEU A 179 6.59 21.17 6.14
N PRO A 180 6.05 22.36 6.45
CA PRO A 180 4.91 22.89 5.72
C PRO A 180 5.17 23.14 4.23
N LEU A 181 6.35 23.71 3.89
CA LEU A 181 6.71 23.93 2.49
C LEU A 181 6.92 22.62 1.73
N SER A 182 7.35 21.56 2.42
CA SER A 182 7.56 20.23 1.81
C SER A 182 6.30 19.39 1.75
N PHE A 183 5.15 19.87 2.22
CA PHE A 183 3.89 19.14 2.23
C PHE A 183 3.50 18.56 0.86
N PRO A 184 3.65 19.27 -0.28
CA PRO A 184 3.34 18.70 -1.60
C PRO A 184 4.22 17.47 -1.94
N ALA A 185 5.50 17.52 -1.61
CA ALA A 185 6.42 16.40 -1.83
C ALA A 185 6.12 15.23 -0.89
N LEU A 186 5.82 15.52 0.37
CA LEU A 186 5.40 14.51 1.36
C LEU A 186 4.10 13.83 0.93
N ALA A 187 3.10 14.58 0.47
CA ALA A 187 1.84 14.05 -0.02
C ALA A 187 2.03 13.16 -1.26
N SER A 188 2.84 13.60 -2.23
CA SER A 188 3.14 12.83 -3.44
C SER A 188 3.84 11.51 -3.09
N PHE A 189 4.83 11.55 -2.20
CA PHE A 189 5.51 10.33 -1.76
C PHE A 189 4.57 9.44 -0.93
N SER A 190 3.69 10.00 -0.10
CA SER A 190 2.71 9.26 0.68
C SER A 190 1.78 8.44 -0.22
N ILE A 191 1.29 9.02 -1.31
CA ILE A 191 0.45 8.33 -2.28
C ILE A 191 1.23 7.18 -2.93
N PHE A 192 2.45 7.45 -3.37
CA PHE A 192 3.31 6.42 -3.98
C PHE A 192 3.57 5.26 -3.00
N GLN A 193 3.98 5.55 -1.77
CA GLN A 193 4.29 4.55 -0.75
C GLN A 193 3.06 3.75 -0.33
N PHE A 194 1.90 4.41 -0.22
CA PHE A 194 0.64 3.76 0.06
C PHE A 194 0.25 2.76 -1.04
N LEU A 195 0.34 3.18 -2.30
CA LEU A 195 0.07 2.31 -3.45
C LEU A 195 1.06 1.15 -3.52
N TRP A 196 2.34 1.41 -3.27
CA TRP A 196 3.38 0.39 -3.22
C TRP A 196 3.10 -0.67 -2.15
N ALA A 197 2.79 -0.25 -0.92
CA ALA A 197 2.44 -1.16 0.16
C ALA A 197 1.18 -1.98 -0.16
N ARG A 198 0.17 -1.38 -0.76
CA ARG A 198 -1.05 -2.07 -1.24
C ARG A 198 -0.75 -3.09 -2.34
N MET A 199 0.06 -2.73 -3.31
CA MET A 199 0.47 -3.63 -4.40
C MET A 199 1.23 -4.85 -3.86
N CYS A 200 2.13 -4.66 -2.90
CA CYS A 200 2.82 -5.74 -2.21
C CYS A 200 1.86 -6.70 -1.51
N LEU A 201 0.79 -6.19 -0.90
CA LEU A 201 -0.24 -7.01 -0.25
C LEU A 201 -1.10 -7.79 -1.25
N LEU A 202 -1.38 -7.22 -2.42
CA LEU A 202 -2.20 -7.83 -3.46
C LEU A 202 -1.41 -8.81 -4.34
N SER A 203 -0.10 -8.61 -4.46
CA SER A 203 0.76 -9.44 -5.30
C SER A 203 0.96 -10.82 -4.68
N ARG A 204 0.54 -11.85 -5.40
CA ARG A 204 0.70 -13.27 -4.98
C ARG A 204 2.15 -13.71 -4.80
N THR A 205 3.10 -13.00 -5.36
CA THR A 205 4.53 -13.34 -5.37
C THR A 205 5.29 -12.82 -4.15
N SER A 206 4.85 -11.73 -3.51
CA SER A 206 5.42 -11.20 -2.25
C SER A 206 4.93 -11.93 -0.99
N PHE A 207 4.25 -12.99 -1.13
CA PHE A 207 3.10 -13.44 -0.39
C PHE A 207 3.36 -14.36 0.80
N SER A 208 4.58 -14.84 1.02
CA SER A 208 4.75 -15.80 2.12
C SER A 208 4.68 -15.13 3.50
N LEU A 209 5.16 -13.91 3.65
CA LEU A 209 5.09 -13.18 4.91
C LEU A 209 3.68 -12.69 5.25
N THR A 210 3.00 -12.09 4.28
CA THR A 210 1.69 -11.46 4.51
C THR A 210 0.57 -12.49 4.65
N ARG A 211 0.57 -13.54 3.83
CA ARG A 211 -0.45 -14.60 3.90
C ARG A 211 -0.45 -15.32 5.24
N ILE A 212 0.71 -15.56 5.80
CA ILE A 212 0.84 -16.31 7.04
C ILE A 212 0.33 -15.50 8.25
N ILE A 213 0.49 -14.19 8.25
CA ILE A 213 -0.03 -13.32 9.32
C ILE A 213 -1.55 -13.18 9.23
N ILE A 214 -2.11 -13.08 8.01
CA ILE A 214 -3.55 -12.88 7.81
C ILE A 214 -4.36 -14.15 8.07
N THR A 215 -3.78 -15.35 7.90
CA THR A 215 -4.48 -16.62 8.11
C THR A 215 -4.36 -17.19 9.53
N THR A 216 -3.46 -16.68 10.38
CA THR A 216 -3.26 -17.16 11.76
C THR A 216 -3.92 -16.29 12.82
N THR A 217 -4.63 -15.23 12.44
CA THR A 217 -5.53 -14.43 13.28
C THR A 217 -6.98 -14.61 12.87
#